data_9d864e67ff01cff02b122a91c5a16e45
#
_entry.id   9d864e67ff01cff02b122a91c5a16e45
#
_cell.length_a   1.000
_cell.length_b   1.000
_cell.length_c   1.000
_cell.angle_alpha   90.00
_cell.angle_beta   90.00
_cell.angle_gamma   90.00
#
_symmetry.space_group_name_H-M   'P 1'
#
loop_
_entity.id
_entity.type
_entity.pdbx_description
1 polymer ?
#
loop_
_entity_poly.entity_id
_entity_poly.type
_entity_poly.pdbx_seq_one_letter_code
_entity_poly.pdbx_strand_id
1 'polypeptide(L)'
;FTKMTRHHSGRAVVDAVRRQDAAVGIVPWPSHDDPDPWWRYMVSEGEDTPKVIARLPFIPGANIRGSGLEAAVICPVPQEETGRDRSFLAIETEIQISTRKIEDALNSAGVSAAFVQAWHDPNRPPGWLYLVEAFGFVDPSGRQFPRFIDSIGDAAQRIIHLGGYGTPLGLRDVSGDGDGV
;
A
#
# COMPACT_ATOMS: atom_id res chain seq x y z
N PHE A 1 15.14 9.43 23.40
CA PHE A 1 14.98 8.05 22.91
C PHE A 1 13.50 7.79 22.67
N THR A 2 13.12 7.44 21.44
CA THR A 2 11.74 7.02 21.13
C THR A 2 11.55 5.58 21.62
N LYS A 3 10.54 5.35 22.45
CA LYS A 3 10.21 4.02 22.96
C LYS A 3 9.67 3.17 21.81
N MET A 4 10.29 2.04 21.54
CA MET A 4 9.80 1.05 20.59
C MET A 4 9.14 -0.11 21.33
N THR A 5 7.92 -0.46 20.90
CA THR A 5 7.20 -1.62 21.42
C THR A 5 7.12 -2.69 20.33
N ARG A 6 7.49 -3.93 20.66
CA ARG A 6 7.39 -5.08 19.76
C ARG A 6 6.00 -5.69 19.83
N HIS A 7 5.43 -5.99 18.69
CA HIS A 7 4.16 -6.70 18.56
C HIS A 7 4.38 -8.07 17.92
N HIS A 8 3.50 -9.01 18.18
CA HIS A 8 3.61 -10.40 17.70
C HIS A 8 3.06 -10.60 16.28
N SER A 9 2.35 -9.63 15.74
CA SER A 9 1.78 -9.69 14.37
C SER A 9 1.62 -8.30 13.76
N GLY A 10 1.54 -8.24 12.42
CA GLY A 10 1.24 -7.01 11.69
C GLY A 10 -0.14 -6.46 12.05
N ARG A 11 -1.14 -7.32 12.30
CA ARG A 11 -2.46 -6.94 12.82
C ARG A 11 -2.34 -6.14 14.13
N ALA A 12 -1.56 -6.66 15.08
CA ALA A 12 -1.40 -5.99 16.38
C ALA A 12 -0.74 -4.61 16.25
N VAL A 13 0.15 -4.43 15.26
CA VAL A 13 0.72 -3.10 14.93
C VAL A 13 -0.35 -2.17 14.37
N VAL A 14 -1.16 -2.63 13.40
CA VAL A 14 -2.26 -1.84 12.82
C VAL A 14 -3.25 -1.41 13.92
N ASP A 15 -3.63 -2.34 14.80
CA ASP A 15 -4.55 -2.07 15.90
C ASP A 15 -3.97 -1.07 16.91
N ALA A 16 -2.67 -1.14 17.24
CA ALA A 16 -2.00 -0.20 18.13
C ALA A 16 -1.98 1.23 17.57
N VAL A 17 -1.72 1.37 16.26
CA VAL A 17 -1.75 2.69 15.60
C VAL A 17 -3.20 3.22 15.55
N ARG A 18 -4.17 2.38 15.20
CA ARG A 18 -5.59 2.78 15.14
C ARG A 18 -6.13 3.24 16.49
N ARG A 19 -5.70 2.60 17.59
CA ARG A 19 -6.09 2.98 18.96
C ARG A 19 -5.28 4.14 19.53
N GLN A 20 -4.34 4.67 18.75
CA GLN A 20 -3.43 5.73 19.18
C GLN A 20 -2.49 5.30 20.35
N ASP A 21 -2.32 3.99 20.57
CA ASP A 21 -1.32 3.44 21.49
C ASP A 21 0.10 3.64 20.94
N ALA A 22 0.22 3.80 19.63
CA ALA A 22 1.44 4.16 18.91
C ALA A 22 1.12 5.20 17.82
N ALA A 23 1.94 6.24 17.71
CA ALA A 23 1.78 7.25 16.66
C ALA A 23 2.17 6.69 15.28
N VAL A 24 3.11 5.75 15.23
CA VAL A 24 3.67 5.16 14.00
C VAL A 24 3.84 3.66 14.21
N GLY A 25 3.51 2.88 13.19
CA GLY A 25 3.76 1.44 13.14
C GLY A 25 4.75 1.09 12.03
N ILE A 26 5.55 0.06 12.26
CA ILE A 26 6.42 -0.53 11.24
C ILE A 26 5.95 -1.96 11.03
N VAL A 27 5.59 -2.30 9.80
CA VAL A 27 5.10 -3.62 9.38
C VAL A 27 5.97 -4.17 8.25
N PRO A 28 6.11 -5.49 8.11
CA PRO A 28 6.88 -6.06 7.02
C PRO A 28 6.32 -5.62 5.67
N TRP A 29 7.19 -5.55 4.65
CA TRP A 29 6.73 -5.29 3.28
C TRP A 29 5.73 -6.38 2.86
N PRO A 30 4.64 -6.04 2.13
CA PRO A 30 3.67 -7.03 1.70
C PRO A 30 4.33 -8.18 0.92
N SER A 31 4.03 -9.41 1.31
CA SER A 31 4.55 -10.61 0.67
C SER A 31 3.41 -11.42 0.08
N HIS A 32 3.65 -11.98 -1.10
CA HIS A 32 2.67 -12.81 -1.81
C HIS A 32 2.23 -14.04 -0.99
N ASP A 33 3.12 -14.55 -0.13
CA ASP A 33 2.92 -15.79 0.62
C ASP A 33 2.41 -15.55 2.05
N ASP A 34 2.10 -14.31 2.44
CA ASP A 34 1.61 -14.02 3.79
C ASP A 34 0.15 -14.50 3.94
N PRO A 35 -0.13 -15.50 4.80
CA PRO A 35 -1.47 -16.04 4.99
C PRO A 35 -2.39 -15.10 5.78
N ASP A 36 -1.83 -14.15 6.52
CA ASP A 36 -2.55 -13.16 7.32
C ASP A 36 -2.02 -11.74 7.09
N PRO A 37 -2.16 -11.20 5.86
CA PRO A 37 -1.54 -9.95 5.49
C PRO A 37 -2.12 -8.77 6.30
N TRP A 38 -1.23 -7.99 6.90
CA TRP A 38 -1.59 -6.87 7.77
C TRP A 38 -2.44 -5.79 7.06
N TRP A 39 -2.26 -5.58 5.76
CA TRP A 39 -2.95 -4.55 5.01
C TRP A 39 -4.48 -4.80 4.93
N ARG A 40 -4.94 -6.04 5.05
CA ARG A 40 -6.38 -6.36 5.09
C ARG A 40 -7.11 -5.72 6.28
N TYR A 41 -6.38 -5.42 7.34
CA TYR A 41 -6.93 -4.75 8.52
C TYR A 41 -7.03 -3.23 8.35
N MET A 42 -6.50 -2.68 7.25
CA MET A 42 -6.56 -1.26 6.90
C MET A 42 -7.68 -0.93 5.92
N VAL A 43 -8.45 -1.91 5.45
CA VAL A 43 -9.57 -1.70 4.50
C VAL A 43 -10.84 -1.14 5.15
N SER A 44 -10.85 -0.91 6.45
CA SER A 44 -11.96 -0.25 7.14
C SER A 44 -11.99 1.24 6.83
N GLU A 45 -13.20 1.80 6.73
CA GLU A 45 -13.39 3.24 6.66
C GLU A 45 -13.32 3.85 8.06
N GLY A 46 -12.65 4.98 8.20
CA GLY A 46 -12.52 5.72 9.45
C GLY A 46 -11.30 6.66 9.41
N GLU A 47 -11.45 7.82 10.03
CA GLU A 47 -10.37 8.82 10.08
C GLU A 47 -9.12 8.30 10.80
N ASP A 48 -9.31 7.40 11.79
CA ASP A 48 -8.22 6.78 12.55
C ASP A 48 -7.60 5.57 11.84
N THR A 49 -8.05 5.21 10.63
CA THR A 49 -7.47 4.09 9.88
C THR A 49 -6.07 4.44 9.42
N PRO A 50 -5.04 3.67 9.84
CA PRO A 50 -3.67 3.93 9.42
C PRO A 50 -3.53 3.90 7.89
N LYS A 51 -2.58 4.67 7.39
CA LYS A 51 -2.18 4.71 5.98
C LYS A 51 -0.70 4.40 5.88
N VAL A 52 -0.28 3.78 4.79
CA VAL A 52 1.13 3.68 4.45
C VAL A 52 1.64 5.08 4.10
N ILE A 53 2.78 5.45 4.66
CA ILE A 53 3.39 6.76 4.44
C ILE A 53 4.85 6.69 3.98
N ALA A 54 5.52 5.54 4.18
CA ALA A 54 6.90 5.38 3.77
C ALA A 54 7.26 3.90 3.56
N ARG A 55 8.31 3.68 2.77
CA ARG A 55 9.00 2.40 2.60
C ARG A 55 10.38 2.47 3.23
N LEU A 56 10.76 1.43 3.96
CA LEU A 56 12.10 1.28 4.54
C LEU A 56 12.85 0.13 3.85
N PRO A 57 14.18 0.24 3.67
CA PRO A 57 15.00 1.43 3.91
C PRO A 57 14.74 2.53 2.87
N PHE A 58 14.95 3.79 3.24
CA PHE A 58 14.82 4.94 2.33
C PHE A 58 15.82 4.91 1.17
N ILE A 59 16.93 4.23 1.35
CA ILE A 59 17.95 4.03 0.30
C ILE A 59 18.11 2.52 0.09
N PRO A 60 17.82 1.99 -1.11
CA PRO A 60 18.06 0.58 -1.43
C PRO A 60 19.50 0.20 -1.17
N GLY A 61 19.73 -0.93 -0.49
CA GLY A 61 21.06 -1.42 -0.17
C GLY A 61 21.77 -0.76 1.03
N ALA A 62 21.16 0.24 1.68
CA ALA A 62 21.72 0.87 2.87
C ALA A 62 21.77 -0.05 4.10
N ASN A 63 21.02 -1.14 4.10
CA ASN A 63 20.97 -2.09 5.20
C ASN A 63 22.00 -3.21 5.02
N ILE A 64 23.26 -2.93 5.35
CA ILE A 64 24.38 -3.87 5.22
C ILE A 64 24.23 -5.12 6.12
N ARG A 65 23.44 -5.03 7.21
CA ARG A 65 23.26 -6.11 8.19
C ARG A 65 22.00 -6.96 7.99
N GLY A 66 21.11 -6.55 7.12
CA GLY A 66 19.83 -7.23 6.85
C GLY A 66 19.47 -7.10 5.37
N SER A 67 20.35 -7.60 4.47
CA SER A 67 20.08 -7.57 3.04
C SER A 67 18.71 -8.16 2.71
N GLY A 68 17.82 -7.36 2.12
CA GLY A 68 16.50 -7.78 1.69
C GLY A 68 15.36 -7.58 2.69
N LEU A 69 15.62 -7.03 3.89
CA LEU A 69 14.51 -6.67 4.80
C LEU A 69 13.94 -5.31 4.39
N GLU A 70 12.67 -5.35 3.99
CA GLU A 70 11.89 -4.17 3.67
C GLU A 70 10.67 -4.07 4.59
N ALA A 71 10.24 -2.85 4.85
CA ALA A 71 9.10 -2.59 5.71
C ALA A 71 8.28 -1.39 5.21
N ALA A 72 7.00 -1.37 5.56
CA ALA A 72 6.14 -0.21 5.41
C ALA A 72 6.00 0.51 6.75
N VAL A 73 5.96 1.83 6.69
CA VAL A 73 5.63 2.69 7.83
C VAL A 73 4.17 3.09 7.70
N ILE A 74 3.40 2.91 8.76
CA ILE A 74 1.97 3.25 8.81
C ILE A 74 1.69 4.27 9.92
N CYS A 75 0.82 5.23 9.64
CA CYS A 75 0.27 6.16 10.64
C CYS A 75 -1.09 6.71 10.17
N PRO A 76 -1.91 7.33 11.05
CA PRO A 76 -3.22 7.86 10.70
C PRO A 76 -3.12 9.25 10.02
N VAL A 77 -2.24 9.37 9.03
CA VAL A 77 -2.03 10.59 8.25
C VAL A 77 -2.17 10.23 6.77
N PRO A 78 -2.85 11.03 5.94
CA PRO A 78 -2.95 10.79 4.52
C PRO A 78 -1.58 10.89 3.84
N GLN A 79 -1.43 10.20 2.71
CA GLN A 79 -0.26 10.34 1.85
C GLN A 79 -0.24 11.76 1.26
N GLU A 80 0.94 12.39 1.27
CA GLU A 80 1.21 13.64 0.57
C GLU A 80 1.91 13.35 -0.75
N GLU A 81 1.55 14.09 -1.82
CA GLU A 81 2.17 13.96 -3.12
C GLU A 81 3.61 14.50 -3.10
N THR A 82 4.56 13.68 -3.54
CA THR A 82 5.99 14.05 -3.61
C THR A 82 6.51 14.21 -5.04
N GLY A 83 5.69 13.84 -6.04
CA GLY A 83 6.05 13.82 -7.46
C GLY A 83 6.78 12.56 -7.92
N ARG A 84 7.19 11.68 -7.00
CA ARG A 84 7.79 10.36 -7.28
C ARG A 84 7.17 9.29 -6.39
N ASP A 85 5.88 9.13 -6.50
CA ASP A 85 5.07 8.37 -5.57
C ASP A 85 4.78 6.95 -6.03
N ARG A 86 4.38 6.14 -5.07
CA ARG A 86 3.67 4.88 -5.20
C ARG A 86 2.47 4.91 -4.27
N SER A 87 1.36 4.32 -4.68
CA SER A 87 0.16 4.26 -3.86
C SER A 87 -0.32 2.82 -3.74
N PHE A 88 -0.70 2.39 -2.55
CA PHE A 88 -1.35 1.10 -2.34
C PHE A 88 -2.86 1.24 -2.41
N LEU A 89 -3.48 0.39 -3.21
CA LEU A 89 -4.92 0.28 -3.35
C LEU A 89 -5.36 -1.13 -2.97
N ALA A 90 -6.39 -1.24 -2.15
CA ALA A 90 -7.10 -2.48 -1.92
C ALA A 90 -8.39 -2.48 -2.75
N ILE A 91 -8.65 -3.57 -3.44
CA ILE A 91 -9.83 -3.77 -4.28
C ILE A 91 -10.66 -4.88 -3.66
N GLU A 92 -11.91 -4.58 -3.29
CA GLU A 92 -12.86 -5.57 -2.78
C GLU A 92 -13.76 -6.08 -3.91
N THR A 93 -13.91 -7.41 -3.97
CA THR A 93 -14.79 -8.06 -4.97
C THR A 93 -15.57 -9.21 -4.35
N GLU A 94 -16.79 -9.45 -4.83
CA GLU A 94 -17.59 -10.59 -4.38
C GLU A 94 -17.10 -11.92 -4.94
N ILE A 95 -16.57 -11.89 -6.15
CA ILE A 95 -16.08 -13.06 -6.86
C ILE A 95 -14.59 -12.94 -7.12
N GLN A 96 -13.95 -14.08 -7.33
CA GLN A 96 -12.55 -14.08 -7.76
C GLN A 96 -12.42 -13.48 -9.17
N ILE A 97 -11.51 -12.53 -9.29
CA ILE A 97 -11.17 -11.88 -10.56
C ILE A 97 -9.71 -12.19 -10.88
N SER A 98 -9.39 -12.42 -12.16
CA SER A 98 -8.00 -12.59 -12.56
C SER A 98 -7.20 -11.30 -12.37
N THR A 99 -5.94 -11.43 -11.98
CA THR A 99 -5.02 -10.30 -11.81
C THR A 99 -4.92 -9.45 -13.06
N ARG A 100 -4.88 -10.10 -14.24
CA ARG A 100 -4.87 -9.41 -15.52
C ARG A 100 -6.11 -8.53 -15.73
N LYS A 101 -7.30 -9.01 -15.37
CA LYS A 101 -8.52 -8.20 -15.49
C LYS A 101 -8.45 -6.96 -14.61
N ILE A 102 -7.87 -7.07 -13.41
CA ILE A 102 -7.66 -5.94 -12.50
C ILE A 102 -6.67 -4.94 -13.11
N GLU A 103 -5.55 -5.41 -13.62
CA GLU A 103 -4.53 -4.56 -14.24
C GLU A 103 -5.07 -3.85 -15.50
N ASP A 104 -5.78 -4.58 -16.37
CA ASP A 104 -6.40 -4.00 -17.57
C ASP A 104 -7.43 -2.93 -17.22
N ALA A 105 -8.23 -3.15 -16.17
CA ALA A 105 -9.21 -2.18 -15.70
C ALA A 105 -8.58 -0.92 -15.08
N LEU A 106 -7.51 -1.09 -14.30
CA LEU A 106 -6.73 0.03 -13.75
C LEU A 106 -6.10 0.86 -14.87
N ASN A 107 -5.47 0.19 -15.84
CA ASN A 107 -4.89 0.86 -17.01
C ASN A 107 -5.94 1.63 -17.81
N SER A 108 -7.14 1.06 -18.00
CA SER A 108 -8.26 1.73 -18.67
C SER A 108 -8.75 2.96 -17.92
N ALA A 109 -8.63 2.95 -16.59
CA ALA A 109 -8.93 4.10 -15.72
C ALA A 109 -7.78 5.12 -15.67
N GLY A 110 -6.65 4.86 -16.34
CA GLY A 110 -5.47 5.71 -16.33
C GLY A 110 -4.55 5.49 -15.13
N VAL A 111 -4.70 4.37 -14.42
CA VAL A 111 -3.86 3.99 -13.28
C VAL A 111 -2.97 2.83 -13.67
N SER A 112 -1.68 3.09 -13.88
CA SER A 112 -0.70 2.01 -14.07
C SER A 112 -0.36 1.41 -12.70
N ALA A 113 -0.48 0.09 -12.57
CA ALA A 113 -0.25 -0.58 -11.30
C ALA A 113 0.30 -1.99 -11.51
N ALA A 114 0.96 -2.51 -10.47
CA ALA A 114 1.37 -3.90 -10.37
C ALA A 114 0.54 -4.61 -9.30
N PHE A 115 0.18 -5.85 -9.58
CA PHE A 115 -0.43 -6.74 -8.60
C PHE A 115 0.59 -7.11 -7.51
N VAL A 116 0.14 -7.11 -6.25
CA VAL A 116 0.98 -7.46 -5.10
C VAL A 116 0.51 -8.77 -4.48
N GLN A 117 -0.76 -8.84 -4.06
CA GLN A 117 -1.29 -10.00 -3.34
C GLN A 117 -2.81 -10.08 -3.47
N ALA A 118 -3.36 -11.30 -3.44
CA ALA A 118 -4.78 -11.56 -3.20
C ALA A 118 -4.95 -12.23 -1.83
N TRP A 119 -6.03 -11.91 -1.17
CA TRP A 119 -6.47 -12.57 0.05
C TRP A 119 -7.96 -12.88 -0.03
N HIS A 120 -8.35 -14.05 0.49
CA HIS A 120 -9.73 -14.52 0.45
C HIS A 120 -10.23 -14.91 1.84
N ASP A 121 -11.38 -14.37 2.23
CA ASP A 121 -12.10 -14.80 3.42
C ASP A 121 -13.42 -15.47 3.03
N PRO A 122 -13.50 -16.80 3.09
CA PRO A 122 -14.70 -17.52 2.69
C PRO A 122 -15.90 -17.27 3.61
N ASN A 123 -15.67 -16.68 4.79
CA ASN A 123 -16.70 -16.48 5.83
C ASN A 123 -17.21 -15.04 5.91
N ARG A 124 -16.62 -14.12 5.15
CA ARG A 124 -16.95 -12.70 5.23
C ARG A 124 -17.10 -12.08 3.84
N PRO A 125 -18.30 -11.76 3.36
CA PRO A 125 -18.49 -10.97 2.16
C PRO A 125 -18.02 -9.50 2.35
N PRO A 126 -17.43 -8.87 1.34
CA PRO A 126 -17.00 -9.45 0.07
C PRO A 126 -15.82 -10.40 0.28
N GLY A 127 -15.84 -11.57 -0.36
CA GLY A 127 -14.88 -12.64 -0.05
C GLY A 127 -13.43 -12.37 -0.48
N TRP A 128 -13.20 -11.47 -1.45
CA TRP A 128 -11.90 -11.26 -2.07
C TRP A 128 -11.37 -9.84 -1.86
N LEU A 129 -10.11 -9.76 -1.50
CA LEU A 129 -9.31 -8.54 -1.43
C LEU A 129 -8.07 -8.67 -2.31
N TYR A 130 -7.80 -7.66 -3.10
CA TYR A 130 -6.59 -7.58 -3.92
C TYR A 130 -5.80 -6.34 -3.54
N LEU A 131 -4.53 -6.52 -3.26
CA LEU A 131 -3.58 -5.43 -3.07
C LEU A 131 -2.87 -5.15 -4.39
N VAL A 132 -2.88 -3.91 -4.82
CA VAL A 132 -2.11 -3.43 -5.97
C VAL A 132 -1.27 -2.23 -5.57
N GLU A 133 -0.13 -2.08 -6.23
CA GLU A 133 0.77 -0.94 -6.10
C GLU A 133 0.68 -0.09 -7.36
N ALA A 134 0.04 1.07 -7.27
CA ALA A 134 -0.05 2.03 -8.36
C ALA A 134 1.24 2.82 -8.52
N PHE A 135 1.63 3.10 -9.76
CA PHE A 135 2.81 3.87 -10.12
C PHE A 135 2.46 5.34 -10.21
N GLY A 136 2.69 6.07 -9.14
CA GLY A 136 2.38 7.46 -8.96
C GLY A 136 1.50 7.72 -7.75
N PHE A 137 1.24 9.00 -7.50
CA PHE A 137 0.24 9.42 -6.53
C PHE A 137 -1.16 9.16 -7.07
N VAL A 138 -1.99 8.50 -6.30
CA VAL A 138 -3.40 8.26 -6.63
C VAL A 138 -4.27 9.04 -5.67
N ASP A 139 -4.95 10.07 -6.17
CA ASP A 139 -5.89 10.86 -5.38
C ASP A 139 -7.11 10.00 -5.00
N PRO A 140 -7.39 9.80 -3.70
CA PRO A 140 -8.55 9.03 -3.26
C PRO A 140 -9.90 9.61 -3.72
N SER A 141 -9.96 10.91 -3.98
CA SER A 141 -11.15 11.61 -4.49
C SER A 141 -11.17 11.71 -6.02
N GLY A 142 -10.14 11.17 -6.69
CA GLY A 142 -9.95 11.27 -8.12
C GLY A 142 -10.99 10.53 -8.94
N ARG A 143 -11.18 10.98 -10.19
CA ARG A 143 -12.16 10.40 -11.14
C ARG A 143 -11.77 9.01 -11.64
N GLN A 144 -10.56 8.55 -11.36
CA GLN A 144 -10.07 7.23 -11.77
C GLN A 144 -10.82 6.09 -11.07
N PHE A 145 -11.24 6.26 -9.81
CA PHE A 145 -11.93 5.21 -9.07
C PHE A 145 -13.30 4.85 -9.65
N PRO A 146 -14.22 5.80 -9.91
CA PRO A 146 -15.44 5.50 -10.62
C PRO A 146 -15.21 4.80 -11.96
N ARG A 147 -14.27 5.27 -12.77
CA ARG A 147 -13.94 4.65 -14.07
C ARG A 147 -13.45 3.22 -13.93
N PHE A 148 -12.66 2.93 -12.90
CA PHE A 148 -12.20 1.58 -12.62
C PHE A 148 -13.38 0.67 -12.25
N ILE A 149 -14.26 1.11 -11.34
CA ILE A 149 -15.46 0.35 -10.96
C ILE A 149 -16.32 0.07 -12.19
N ASP A 150 -16.57 1.07 -13.03
CA ASP A 150 -17.31 0.90 -14.29
C ASP A 150 -16.66 -0.12 -15.23
N SER A 151 -15.31 -0.15 -15.28
CA SER A 151 -14.55 -1.07 -16.13
C SER A 151 -14.55 -2.51 -15.64
N ILE A 152 -14.53 -2.74 -14.34
CA ILE A 152 -14.63 -4.09 -13.75
C ILE A 152 -16.07 -4.60 -13.73
N GLY A 153 -17.05 -3.68 -13.68
CA GLY A 153 -18.47 -3.99 -13.59
C GLY A 153 -18.87 -4.46 -12.18
N ASP A 154 -19.99 -5.18 -12.11
CA ASP A 154 -20.65 -5.58 -10.85
C ASP A 154 -19.78 -6.43 -9.90
N ALA A 155 -18.64 -6.90 -10.37
CA ALA A 155 -17.75 -7.73 -9.56
C ALA A 155 -16.96 -6.92 -8.49
N ALA A 156 -16.63 -5.66 -8.77
CA ALA A 156 -15.92 -4.81 -7.82
C ALA A 156 -16.92 -4.05 -6.96
N GLN A 157 -16.77 -4.13 -5.64
CA GLN A 157 -17.59 -3.38 -4.70
C GLN A 157 -17.01 -2.02 -4.39
N ARG A 158 -15.70 -1.96 -4.14
CA ARG A 158 -15.01 -0.70 -3.86
C ARG A 158 -13.50 -0.80 -4.03
N ILE A 159 -12.89 0.37 -4.17
CA ILE A 159 -11.44 0.58 -4.05
C ILE A 159 -11.18 1.40 -2.79
N ILE A 160 -10.18 0.98 -2.03
CA ILE A 160 -9.76 1.66 -0.81
C ILE A 160 -8.30 2.09 -0.99
N HIS A 161 -8.04 3.39 -0.83
CA HIS A 161 -6.69 3.92 -0.80
C HIS A 161 -6.05 3.63 0.57
N LEU A 162 -4.98 2.83 0.58
CA LEU A 162 -4.27 2.44 1.80
C LEU A 162 -3.09 3.36 2.13
N GLY A 163 -2.91 4.43 1.38
CA GLY A 163 -1.75 5.30 1.47
C GLY A 163 -0.69 4.96 0.44
N GLY A 164 0.53 5.46 0.65
CA GLY A 164 1.63 5.22 -0.27
C GLY A 164 2.93 5.83 0.24
N TYR A 165 3.90 5.98 -0.64
CA TYR A 165 5.24 6.43 -0.26
C TYR A 165 5.96 7.08 -1.43
N GLY A 166 6.87 8.00 -1.11
CA GLY A 166 7.83 8.51 -2.10
C GLY A 166 8.82 7.41 -2.47
N THR A 167 9.09 7.25 -3.77
CA THR A 167 10.07 6.27 -4.25
C THR A 167 11.45 6.58 -3.65
N PRO A 168 12.13 5.59 -3.03
CA PRO A 168 13.46 5.79 -2.47
C PRO A 168 14.44 6.35 -3.51
N LEU A 169 15.28 7.28 -3.08
CA LEU A 169 16.33 7.83 -3.93
C LEU A 169 17.35 6.74 -4.25
N GLY A 170 17.63 6.51 -5.52
CA GLY A 170 18.73 5.66 -5.94
C GLY A 170 20.08 6.36 -5.69
N LEU A 171 21.17 5.57 -5.56
CA LEU A 171 22.51 6.13 -5.43
C LEU A 171 22.89 7.08 -6.58
N ARG A 172 22.29 6.91 -7.77
CA ARG A 172 22.50 7.79 -8.93
C ARG A 172 21.77 9.13 -8.79
N ASP A 173 20.67 9.16 -8.04
CA ASP A 173 19.90 10.39 -7.82
C ASP A 173 20.59 11.30 -6.79
N VAL A 174 21.48 10.74 -5.95
CA VAL A 174 22.24 11.47 -4.91
C VAL A 174 23.57 11.98 -5.46
N SER A 175 24.10 11.34 -6.51
CA SER A 175 25.27 11.82 -7.24
C SER A 175 24.79 12.89 -8.23
N GLY A 176 24.53 14.11 -7.74
CA GLY A 176 24.12 15.23 -8.57
C GLY A 176 25.07 15.39 -9.73
N ASP A 177 24.51 15.60 -10.93
CA ASP A 177 25.21 16.04 -12.13
C ASP A 177 26.13 17.21 -11.82
N GLY A 178 27.36 16.87 -11.54
CA GLY A 178 28.49 17.79 -11.51
C GLY A 178 29.26 17.74 -12.81
N ASP A 179 28.56 17.78 -13.94
CA ASP A 179 29.16 18.03 -15.25
C ASP A 179 28.46 19.23 -15.91
N GLY A 180 28.93 20.37 -15.48
CA GLY A 180 28.69 21.65 -16.11
C GLY A 180 29.98 22.44 -16.14
N VAL A 181 30.76 22.29 -17.16
CA VAL A 181 31.45 23.28 -18.01
C VAL A 181 32.48 22.57 -18.90
#